data_b21d4e27333a76f7d387c85d24c9c757
#
_entry.id   b21d4e27333a76f7d387c85d24c9c757
#
_cell.length_a   1.000
_cell.length_b   1.000
_cell.length_c   1.000
_cell.angle_alpha   90.00
_cell.angle_beta   90.00
_cell.angle_gamma   90.00
#
_symmetry.space_group_name_H-M   'P 1'
#
loop_
_entity.id
_entity.type
_entity.pdbx_description
1 polymer ?
#
loop_
_entity_poly.entity_id
_entity_poly.type
_entity_poly.pdbx_seq_one_letter_code
_entity_poly.pdbx_strand_id
1 'polypeptide(L)'
;MEFRKIFDTIPEQFDKYRPRYSKELFDALIDYAKIGPGKSVLEIGPGTGQATDPILDTGCDYHAIELGEHLYAKMHEKYGKRPNFNIVNDDFITHDFGSEKYDMIYSAATIQWIPEDIAFSKTYSLLKEGGTLAMMLVSAEYRSTNEALCDDIQKVYDQYFKPEYEYQHRSFHYDNAPNYGYENFERRDFYGERRFTADEYVAFSKTHCDHLVIPEPYNTKFFDGLRNAVLAHGNCIIFKDTYVLYLAKK
;
A
#
# COMPACT_ATOMS: atom_id res chain seq x y z
N MET A 1 -10.96 -18.38 0.46
CA MET A 1 -9.85 -17.56 -0.10
C MET A 1 -9.15 -16.88 1.06
N GLU A 2 -7.84 -16.87 1.10
CA GLU A 2 -7.09 -16.06 2.08
C GLU A 2 -7.21 -14.58 1.72
N PHE A 3 -7.78 -13.78 2.60
CA PHE A 3 -8.12 -12.38 2.30
C PHE A 3 -6.89 -11.51 1.98
N ARG A 4 -5.72 -11.84 2.55
CA ARG A 4 -4.46 -11.17 2.22
C ARG A 4 -4.04 -11.30 0.75
N LYS A 5 -4.56 -12.33 0.03
CA LYS A 5 -4.33 -12.58 -1.40
C LYS A 5 -5.40 -11.98 -2.31
N ILE A 6 -6.35 -11.22 -1.77
CA ILE A 6 -7.48 -10.70 -2.57
C ILE A 6 -7.01 -9.86 -3.76
N PHE A 7 -5.96 -9.05 -3.58
CA PHE A 7 -5.42 -8.18 -4.62
C PHE A 7 -4.73 -8.95 -5.76
N ASP A 8 -4.30 -10.17 -5.50
CA ASP A 8 -3.70 -11.06 -6.49
C ASP A 8 -4.67 -11.47 -7.60
N THR A 9 -5.98 -11.29 -7.37
CA THR A 9 -7.03 -11.56 -8.37
C THR A 9 -7.19 -10.47 -9.42
N ILE A 10 -6.57 -9.29 -9.22
CA ILE A 10 -6.76 -8.10 -10.06
C ILE A 10 -5.44 -7.34 -10.35
N PRO A 11 -4.33 -8.00 -10.70
CA PRO A 11 -3.01 -7.36 -10.77
C PRO A 11 -2.96 -6.19 -11.76
N GLU A 12 -3.65 -6.27 -12.91
CA GLU A 12 -3.69 -5.22 -13.92
C GLU A 12 -4.42 -3.97 -13.43
N GLN A 13 -5.60 -4.15 -12.82
CA GLN A 13 -6.39 -3.04 -12.25
C GLN A 13 -5.64 -2.43 -11.05
N PHE A 14 -5.02 -3.27 -10.23
CA PHE A 14 -4.23 -2.84 -9.09
C PHE A 14 -3.08 -1.94 -9.56
N ASP A 15 -2.33 -2.36 -10.58
CA ASP A 15 -1.22 -1.58 -11.12
C ASP A 15 -1.66 -0.21 -11.66
N LYS A 16 -2.79 -0.20 -12.39
CA LYS A 16 -3.26 0.98 -13.09
C LYS A 16 -3.90 2.02 -12.17
N TYR A 17 -4.64 1.59 -11.14
CA TYR A 17 -5.53 2.48 -10.42
C TYR A 17 -5.14 2.73 -8.95
N ARG A 18 -4.28 1.89 -8.34
CA ARG A 18 -3.83 2.14 -6.97
C ARG A 18 -2.91 3.37 -6.89
N PRO A 19 -3.02 4.16 -5.82
CA PRO A 19 -2.22 5.38 -5.68
C PRO A 19 -0.73 5.07 -5.63
N ARG A 20 0.06 6.00 -6.18
CA ARG A 20 1.50 6.09 -5.99
C ARG A 20 1.78 7.19 -4.99
N TYR A 21 2.96 7.19 -4.42
CA TYR A 21 3.37 8.16 -3.41
C TYR A 21 4.06 9.37 -4.06
N SER A 22 4.12 10.49 -3.32
CA SER A 22 4.76 11.70 -3.82
C SER A 22 6.29 11.57 -3.86
N LYS A 23 6.92 12.33 -4.76
CA LYS A 23 8.39 12.37 -4.86
C LYS A 23 9.03 12.85 -3.57
N GLU A 24 8.43 13.84 -2.93
CA GLU A 24 8.93 14.46 -1.69
C GLU A 24 8.99 13.45 -0.54
N LEU A 25 8.04 12.49 -0.50
CA LEU A 25 8.06 11.39 0.47
C LEU A 25 9.29 10.50 0.26
N PHE A 26 9.57 10.13 -1.00
CA PHE A 26 10.73 9.28 -1.30
C PHE A 26 12.05 10.02 -1.08
N ASP A 27 12.14 11.29 -1.46
CA ASP A 27 13.32 12.10 -1.19
C ASP A 27 13.62 12.14 0.33
N ALA A 28 12.59 12.34 1.15
CA ALA A 28 12.71 12.34 2.61
C ALA A 28 13.12 10.97 3.17
N LEU A 29 12.55 9.88 2.62
CA LEU A 29 12.89 8.52 3.03
C LEU A 29 14.32 8.16 2.68
N ILE A 30 14.75 8.42 1.43
CA ILE A 30 16.09 8.12 0.94
C ILE A 30 17.14 8.90 1.74
N ASP A 31 16.87 10.19 2.01
CA ASP A 31 17.78 11.02 2.82
C ASP A 31 17.86 10.54 4.27
N TYR A 32 16.74 10.20 4.90
CA TYR A 32 16.71 9.68 6.28
C TYR A 32 17.45 8.36 6.43
N ALA A 33 17.20 7.42 5.54
CA ALA A 33 17.77 6.07 5.58
C ALA A 33 19.18 5.99 4.95
N LYS A 34 19.63 7.06 4.25
CA LYS A 34 20.91 7.13 3.52
C LYS A 34 21.07 5.95 2.54
N ILE A 35 20.02 5.70 1.75
CA ILE A 35 19.99 4.60 0.79
C ILE A 35 20.67 4.99 -0.52
N GLY A 36 21.43 4.04 -1.07
CA GLY A 36 22.19 4.19 -2.31
C GLY A 36 23.04 2.95 -2.61
N PRO A 37 24.01 3.03 -3.52
CA PRO A 37 24.89 1.91 -3.83
C PRO A 37 25.59 1.34 -2.60
N GLY A 38 25.62 0.00 -2.49
CA GLY A 38 26.21 -0.72 -1.35
C GLY A 38 25.31 -0.82 -0.13
N LYS A 39 24.07 -0.32 -0.19
CA LYS A 39 23.04 -0.51 0.82
C LYS A 39 22.08 -1.62 0.39
N SER A 40 21.59 -2.40 1.34
CA SER A 40 20.64 -3.49 1.13
C SER A 40 19.27 -3.10 1.65
N VAL A 41 18.22 -3.26 0.84
CA VAL A 41 16.85 -2.84 1.15
C VAL A 41 15.90 -4.00 0.94
N LEU A 42 14.91 -4.14 1.84
CA LEU A 42 13.79 -5.08 1.68
C LEU A 42 12.46 -4.33 1.59
N GLU A 43 11.69 -4.57 0.53
CA GLU A 43 10.29 -4.17 0.43
C GLU A 43 9.36 -5.34 0.79
N ILE A 44 8.43 -5.09 1.73
CA ILE A 44 7.42 -6.08 2.14
C ILE A 44 6.13 -5.79 1.40
N GLY A 45 5.71 -6.72 0.53
CA GLY A 45 4.47 -6.64 -0.25
C GLY A 45 4.47 -5.49 -1.25
N PRO A 46 5.37 -5.51 -2.25
CA PRO A 46 5.46 -4.45 -3.26
C PRO A 46 4.20 -4.31 -4.12
N GLY A 47 3.31 -5.31 -4.12
CA GLY A 47 2.16 -5.36 -5.00
C GLY A 47 2.58 -5.39 -6.46
N THR A 48 2.31 -4.33 -7.20
CA THR A 48 2.77 -4.16 -8.58
C THR A 48 3.82 -3.04 -8.72
N GLY A 49 4.47 -2.65 -7.62
CA GLY A 49 5.59 -1.70 -7.63
C GLY A 49 5.19 -0.23 -7.47
N GLN A 50 4.15 0.06 -6.68
CA GLN A 50 3.71 1.43 -6.43
C GLN A 50 4.76 2.30 -5.73
N ALA A 51 5.66 1.67 -4.95
CA ALA A 51 6.70 2.34 -4.17
C ALA A 51 8.13 1.92 -4.56
N THR A 52 8.28 1.05 -5.57
CA THR A 52 9.56 0.39 -5.89
C THR A 52 10.54 1.28 -6.64
N ASP A 53 10.09 1.96 -7.73
CA ASP A 53 10.99 2.67 -8.65
C ASP A 53 11.93 3.65 -7.94
N PRO A 54 11.47 4.56 -7.05
CA PRO A 54 12.36 5.57 -6.48
C PRO A 54 13.46 4.98 -5.59
N ILE A 55 13.18 3.84 -4.93
CA ILE A 55 14.16 3.16 -4.08
C ILE A 55 15.13 2.33 -4.94
N LEU A 56 14.61 1.58 -5.90
CA LEU A 56 15.42 0.77 -6.82
C LEU A 56 16.40 1.64 -7.64
N ASP A 57 15.97 2.84 -8.03
CA ASP A 57 16.76 3.80 -8.81
C ASP A 57 17.91 4.43 -8.02
N THR A 58 17.92 4.31 -6.69
CA THR A 58 19.10 4.71 -5.88
C THR A 58 20.33 3.85 -6.13
N GLY A 59 20.19 2.68 -6.79
CA GLY A 59 21.27 1.73 -7.02
C GLY A 59 21.57 0.84 -5.81
N CYS A 60 20.69 0.78 -4.81
CA CYS A 60 20.81 -0.14 -3.69
C CYS A 60 20.65 -1.59 -4.15
N ASP A 61 21.12 -2.56 -3.36
CA ASP A 61 20.80 -3.98 -3.49
C ASP A 61 19.37 -4.18 -2.99
N TYR A 62 18.44 -4.33 -3.95
CA TYR A 62 17.02 -4.30 -3.69
C TYR A 62 16.44 -5.72 -3.62
N HIS A 63 15.79 -6.01 -2.51
CA HIS A 63 15.06 -7.25 -2.27
C HIS A 63 13.58 -6.95 -2.04
N ALA A 64 12.71 -7.86 -2.47
CA ALA A 64 11.29 -7.79 -2.19
C ALA A 64 10.73 -9.17 -1.85
N ILE A 65 9.66 -9.19 -1.07
CA ILE A 65 8.87 -10.38 -0.78
C ILE A 65 7.40 -10.11 -1.04
N GLU A 66 6.78 -10.90 -1.92
CA GLU A 66 5.40 -10.74 -2.34
C GLU A 66 4.62 -12.04 -2.16
N LEU A 67 3.46 -11.94 -1.48
CA LEU A 67 2.59 -13.08 -1.18
C LEU A 67 1.80 -13.55 -2.40
N GLY A 68 1.36 -12.62 -3.25
CA GLY A 68 0.55 -12.87 -4.43
C GLY A 68 1.39 -13.36 -5.60
N GLU A 69 1.01 -14.49 -6.20
CA GLU A 69 1.74 -15.09 -7.34
C GLU A 69 1.67 -14.19 -8.58
N HIS A 70 0.48 -13.64 -8.88
CA HIS A 70 0.29 -12.78 -10.05
C HIS A 70 0.92 -11.39 -9.84
N LEU A 71 0.88 -10.85 -8.63
CA LEU A 71 1.57 -9.61 -8.26
C LEU A 71 3.08 -9.79 -8.36
N TYR A 72 3.62 -10.92 -7.85
CA TYR A 72 5.02 -11.29 -8.03
C TYR A 72 5.41 -11.36 -9.52
N ALA A 73 4.60 -12.03 -10.35
CA ALA A 73 4.87 -12.14 -11.78
C ALA A 73 4.93 -10.76 -12.45
N LYS A 74 4.04 -9.83 -12.05
CA LYS A 74 4.05 -8.44 -12.51
C LYS A 74 5.33 -7.70 -12.13
N MET A 75 5.79 -7.85 -10.89
CA MET A 75 7.04 -7.27 -10.43
C MET A 75 8.24 -7.82 -11.22
N HIS A 76 8.27 -9.14 -11.44
CA HIS A 76 9.32 -9.79 -12.22
C HIS A 76 9.31 -9.34 -13.68
N GLU A 77 8.14 -9.16 -14.28
CA GLU A 77 8.00 -8.60 -15.65
C GLU A 77 8.61 -7.19 -15.74
N LYS A 78 8.31 -6.32 -14.77
CA LYS A 78 8.75 -4.92 -14.75
C LYS A 78 10.25 -4.77 -14.45
N TYR A 79 10.72 -5.48 -13.45
CA TYR A 79 12.03 -5.20 -12.83
C TYR A 79 13.04 -6.35 -12.93
N GLY A 80 12.64 -7.55 -13.35
CA GLY A 80 13.51 -8.75 -13.35
C GLY A 80 14.76 -8.65 -14.21
N LYS A 81 14.86 -7.64 -15.09
CA LYS A 81 16.07 -7.37 -15.88
C LYS A 81 17.04 -6.39 -15.19
N ARG A 82 16.64 -5.77 -14.09
CA ARG A 82 17.49 -4.87 -13.32
C ARG A 82 18.49 -5.68 -12.50
N PRO A 83 19.80 -5.44 -12.61
CA PRO A 83 20.82 -6.27 -11.97
C PRO A 83 20.82 -6.18 -10.43
N ASN A 84 20.22 -5.12 -9.89
CA ASN A 84 20.12 -4.88 -8.46
C ASN A 84 18.72 -5.21 -7.89
N PHE A 85 17.86 -5.94 -8.63
CA PHE A 85 16.53 -6.32 -8.22
C PHE A 85 16.41 -7.81 -7.96
N ASN A 86 15.96 -8.17 -6.75
CA ASN A 86 15.63 -9.54 -6.37
C ASN A 86 14.22 -9.57 -5.74
N ILE A 87 13.44 -10.57 -6.09
CA ILE A 87 12.10 -10.76 -5.48
C ILE A 87 11.85 -12.24 -5.24
N VAL A 88 11.21 -12.57 -4.12
CA VAL A 88 10.71 -13.91 -3.81
C VAL A 88 9.18 -13.89 -3.70
N ASN A 89 8.54 -14.96 -4.19
CA ASN A 89 7.11 -15.17 -3.98
C ASN A 89 6.91 -16.06 -2.76
N ASP A 90 6.70 -15.44 -1.60
CA ASP A 90 6.49 -16.17 -0.35
C ASP A 90 5.75 -15.29 0.68
N ASP A 91 5.32 -15.89 1.79
CA ASP A 91 4.72 -15.17 2.91
C ASP A 91 5.80 -14.62 3.84
N PHE A 92 5.86 -13.29 4.00
CA PHE A 92 6.78 -12.64 4.93
C PHE A 92 6.71 -13.25 6.34
N ILE A 93 5.52 -13.70 6.78
CA ILE A 93 5.33 -14.28 8.13
C ILE A 93 6.19 -15.52 8.33
N THR A 94 6.23 -16.42 7.33
CA THR A 94 6.85 -17.74 7.44
C THR A 94 8.19 -17.87 6.74
N HIS A 95 8.51 -16.94 5.83
CA HIS A 95 9.76 -16.97 5.05
C HIS A 95 10.99 -16.94 5.97
N ASP A 96 11.95 -17.81 5.69
CA ASP A 96 13.26 -17.83 6.37
C ASP A 96 14.27 -16.99 5.57
N PHE A 97 14.64 -15.85 6.12
CA PHE A 97 15.66 -14.96 5.55
C PHE A 97 17.09 -15.38 5.91
N GLY A 98 17.28 -16.48 6.65
CA GLY A 98 18.59 -16.95 7.08
C GLY A 98 19.36 -15.87 7.85
N SER A 99 20.57 -15.55 7.39
CA SER A 99 21.45 -14.54 7.99
C SER A 99 21.36 -13.17 7.35
N GLU A 100 20.44 -12.96 6.40
CA GLU A 100 20.30 -11.68 5.70
C GLU A 100 19.97 -10.54 6.66
N LYS A 101 20.56 -9.37 6.40
CA LYS A 101 20.33 -8.13 7.13
C LYS A 101 20.28 -6.96 6.18
N TYR A 102 19.36 -6.03 6.47
CA TYR A 102 19.05 -4.89 5.62
C TYR A 102 19.40 -3.56 6.28
N ASP A 103 19.84 -2.59 5.49
CA ASP A 103 20.03 -1.20 5.92
C ASP A 103 18.68 -0.50 6.07
N MET A 104 17.68 -0.90 5.24
CA MET A 104 16.32 -0.41 5.35
C MET A 104 15.33 -1.54 5.04
N ILE A 105 14.26 -1.60 5.81
CA ILE A 105 13.07 -2.38 5.48
C ILE A 105 11.91 -1.40 5.35
N TYR A 106 11.14 -1.51 4.26
CA TYR A 106 9.97 -0.66 4.10
C TYR A 106 8.75 -1.43 3.59
N SER A 107 7.58 -0.85 3.82
CA SER A 107 6.31 -1.40 3.39
C SER A 107 5.34 -0.28 3.05
N ALA A 108 4.75 -0.36 1.87
CA ALA A 108 3.79 0.61 1.36
C ALA A 108 2.37 0.02 1.39
N ALA A 109 1.58 0.37 2.40
CA ALA A 109 0.21 -0.08 2.64
C ALA A 109 0.04 -1.62 2.71
N THR A 110 1.08 -2.33 3.22
CA THR A 110 1.05 -3.79 3.34
C THR A 110 1.26 -4.28 4.77
N ILE A 111 2.14 -3.64 5.56
CA ILE A 111 2.56 -4.15 6.88
C ILE A 111 1.38 -4.40 7.84
N GLN A 112 0.31 -3.62 7.75
CA GLN A 112 -0.89 -3.78 8.56
C GLN A 112 -1.69 -5.06 8.29
N TRP A 113 -1.34 -5.81 7.24
CA TRP A 113 -1.88 -7.13 6.96
C TRP A 113 -1.18 -8.27 7.73
N ILE A 114 -0.05 -7.96 8.34
CA ILE A 114 0.77 -8.87 9.15
C ILE A 114 0.41 -8.65 10.62
N PRO A 115 0.31 -9.71 11.46
CA PRO A 115 0.18 -9.52 12.90
C PRO A 115 1.27 -8.59 13.44
N GLU A 116 0.87 -7.60 14.24
CA GLU A 116 1.74 -6.49 14.67
C GLU A 116 3.02 -6.98 15.37
N ASP A 117 2.89 -7.97 16.24
CA ASP A 117 3.99 -8.59 16.97
C ASP A 117 5.00 -9.26 16.02
N ILE A 118 4.53 -9.94 14.98
CA ILE A 118 5.38 -10.55 13.96
C ILE A 118 6.01 -9.45 13.08
N ALA A 119 5.22 -8.49 12.64
CA ALA A 119 5.70 -7.42 11.77
C ALA A 119 6.87 -6.67 12.38
N PHE A 120 6.72 -6.16 13.61
CA PHE A 120 7.77 -5.39 14.27
C PHE A 120 8.94 -6.26 14.72
N SER A 121 8.69 -7.42 15.35
CA SER A 121 9.79 -8.27 15.86
C SER A 121 10.64 -8.82 14.71
N LYS A 122 10.00 -9.26 13.62
CA LYS A 122 10.72 -9.82 12.48
C LYS A 122 11.50 -8.75 11.71
N THR A 123 10.91 -7.59 11.44
CA THR A 123 11.62 -6.48 10.80
C THR A 123 12.77 -5.97 11.67
N TYR A 124 12.58 -5.88 12.99
CA TYR A 124 13.67 -5.53 13.92
C TYR A 124 14.83 -6.53 13.82
N SER A 125 14.52 -7.83 13.81
CA SER A 125 15.54 -8.86 13.72
C SER A 125 16.34 -8.83 12.41
N LEU A 126 15.69 -8.46 11.30
CA LEU A 126 16.27 -8.40 9.96
C LEU A 126 17.03 -7.10 9.68
N LEU A 127 16.82 -6.06 10.45
CA LEU A 127 17.58 -4.81 10.31
C LEU A 127 19.00 -4.95 10.88
N LYS A 128 19.95 -4.30 10.21
CA LYS A 128 21.28 -4.00 10.75
C LYS A 128 21.16 -2.99 11.90
N GLU A 129 22.18 -2.91 12.76
CA GLU A 129 22.26 -1.84 13.76
C GLU A 129 22.26 -0.46 13.07
N GLY A 130 21.41 0.44 13.56
CA GLY A 130 21.17 1.75 12.94
C GLY A 130 20.32 1.70 11.66
N GLY A 131 19.83 0.52 11.28
CA GLY A 131 18.94 0.33 10.14
C GLY A 131 17.58 1.01 10.32
N THR A 132 16.86 1.23 9.21
CA THR A 132 15.61 1.98 9.19
C THR A 132 14.42 1.07 8.88
N LEU A 133 13.37 1.12 9.69
CA LEU A 133 12.04 0.69 9.32
C LEU A 133 11.26 1.89 8.79
N ALA A 134 10.67 1.75 7.58
CA ALA A 134 9.79 2.75 7.01
C ALA A 134 8.42 2.15 6.67
N MET A 135 7.35 2.79 7.10
CA MET A 135 6.00 2.34 6.84
C MET A 135 5.22 3.48 6.18
N MET A 136 4.61 3.20 5.04
CA MET A 136 3.91 4.20 4.23
C MET A 136 2.45 3.83 4.05
N LEU A 137 1.59 4.84 4.04
CA LEU A 137 0.19 4.69 3.68
C LEU A 137 -0.35 5.95 3.00
N VAL A 138 -1.48 5.82 2.32
CA VAL A 138 -2.22 6.95 1.76
C VAL A 138 -3.55 7.05 2.50
N SER A 139 -3.78 8.19 3.13
CA SER A 139 -5.09 8.58 3.66
C SER A 139 -5.73 9.55 2.69
N ALA A 140 -6.88 9.19 2.15
CA ALA A 140 -7.58 9.96 1.14
C ALA A 140 -8.85 10.58 1.72
N GLU A 141 -9.06 11.87 1.46
CA GLU A 141 -10.23 12.61 1.90
C GLU A 141 -10.85 13.35 0.70
N TYR A 142 -12.16 13.28 0.53
CA TYR A 142 -12.88 13.93 -0.58
C TYR A 142 -14.13 14.72 -0.13
N ARG A 143 -14.57 14.60 1.13
CA ARG A 143 -15.75 15.34 1.63
C ARG A 143 -15.55 16.85 1.57
N SER A 144 -14.38 17.32 1.91
CA SER A 144 -14.08 18.76 1.90
C SER A 144 -14.07 19.39 0.50
N THR A 145 -14.01 18.57 -0.54
CA THR A 145 -13.99 19.03 -1.93
C THR A 145 -15.39 19.17 -2.53
N ASN A 146 -16.33 18.29 -2.12
CA ASN A 146 -17.74 18.32 -2.53
C ASN A 146 -18.60 17.51 -1.55
N GLU A 147 -19.20 18.20 -0.57
CA GLU A 147 -20.02 17.57 0.47
C GLU A 147 -21.27 16.90 -0.11
N ALA A 148 -21.97 17.54 -1.07
CA ALA A 148 -23.17 16.99 -1.68
C ALA A 148 -22.89 15.69 -2.45
N LEU A 149 -21.79 15.63 -3.20
CA LEU A 149 -21.33 14.39 -3.83
C LEU A 149 -21.05 13.31 -2.81
N CYS A 150 -20.39 13.67 -1.70
CA CYS A 150 -20.06 12.74 -0.64
C CYS A 150 -21.30 12.13 0.00
N ASP A 151 -22.35 12.96 0.21
CA ASP A 151 -23.63 12.50 0.75
C ASP A 151 -24.36 11.55 -0.21
N ASP A 152 -24.28 11.80 -1.51
CA ASP A 152 -24.87 10.91 -2.51
C ASP A 152 -24.08 9.59 -2.61
N ILE A 153 -22.76 9.63 -2.53
CA ILE A 153 -21.92 8.43 -2.42
C ILE A 153 -22.28 7.64 -1.15
N GLN A 154 -22.45 8.32 -0.01
CA GLN A 154 -22.81 7.64 1.25
C GLN A 154 -24.14 6.90 1.14
N LYS A 155 -25.15 7.47 0.48
CA LYS A 155 -26.43 6.78 0.23
C LYS A 155 -26.24 5.49 -0.56
N VAL A 156 -25.31 5.48 -1.55
CA VAL A 156 -24.98 4.26 -2.31
C VAL A 156 -24.36 3.20 -1.41
N TYR A 157 -23.42 3.60 -0.53
CA TYR A 157 -22.84 2.69 0.46
C TYR A 157 -23.91 2.12 1.40
N ASP A 158 -24.76 2.95 1.99
CA ASP A 158 -25.80 2.52 2.93
C ASP A 158 -26.76 1.51 2.29
N GLN A 159 -27.05 1.69 1.01
CA GLN A 159 -28.03 0.87 0.30
C GLN A 159 -27.44 -0.41 -0.29
N TYR A 160 -26.26 -0.35 -0.88
CA TYR A 160 -25.72 -1.42 -1.74
C TYR A 160 -24.38 -1.99 -1.29
N PHE A 161 -23.68 -1.38 -0.35
CA PHE A 161 -22.43 -1.96 0.17
C PHE A 161 -22.78 -3.13 1.10
N LYS A 162 -22.80 -4.33 0.53
CA LYS A 162 -23.13 -5.58 1.22
C LYS A 162 -22.05 -6.63 0.92
N PRO A 163 -20.84 -6.47 1.47
CA PRO A 163 -19.77 -7.43 1.26
C PRO A 163 -20.15 -8.80 1.83
N GLU A 164 -19.80 -9.86 1.14
CA GLU A 164 -20.06 -11.25 1.57
C GLU A 164 -19.23 -11.62 2.80
N TYR A 165 -18.07 -11.00 2.94
CA TYR A 165 -17.16 -11.19 4.07
C TYR A 165 -16.82 -9.85 4.70
N GLU A 166 -17.02 -9.73 5.99
CA GLU A 166 -16.45 -8.63 6.77
C GLU A 166 -14.98 -8.95 7.06
N TYR A 167 -14.09 -8.18 6.48
CA TYR A 167 -12.70 -8.25 6.87
C TYR A 167 -12.57 -7.72 8.30
N GLN A 168 -12.24 -8.61 9.23
CA GLN A 168 -11.86 -8.18 10.57
C GLN A 168 -10.49 -7.52 10.51
N HIS A 169 -10.48 -6.18 10.43
CA HIS A 169 -9.26 -5.42 10.57
C HIS A 169 -8.58 -5.80 11.89
N ARG A 170 -7.44 -6.47 11.82
CA ARG A 170 -6.56 -6.55 12.97
C ARG A 170 -6.12 -5.14 13.29
N SER A 171 -6.17 -4.75 14.56
CA SER A 171 -5.61 -3.47 14.97
C SER A 171 -4.10 -3.50 14.72
N PHE A 172 -3.61 -2.62 13.87
CA PHE A 172 -2.19 -2.39 13.65
C PHE A 172 -1.91 -0.92 13.98
N HIS A 173 -1.07 -0.69 14.98
CA HIS A 173 -0.73 0.63 15.45
C HIS A 173 0.71 0.95 15.06
N TYR A 174 0.88 1.83 14.08
CA TYR A 174 2.20 2.20 13.54
C TYR A 174 3.10 2.81 14.62
N ASP A 175 2.52 3.52 15.58
CA ASP A 175 3.17 4.16 16.72
C ASP A 175 3.61 3.20 17.83
N ASN A 176 3.27 1.92 17.72
CA ASN A 176 3.77 0.88 18.62
C ASN A 176 5.19 0.41 18.33
N ALA A 177 5.83 0.84 17.24
CA ALA A 177 7.21 0.45 16.92
C ALA A 177 8.18 0.59 18.10
N PRO A 178 8.14 1.65 18.94
CA PRO A 178 9.01 1.76 20.11
C PRO A 178 8.85 0.62 21.14
N ASN A 179 7.67 0.02 21.25
CA ASN A 179 7.41 -1.09 22.15
C ASN A 179 8.17 -2.38 21.76
N TYR A 180 8.70 -2.42 20.52
CA TYR A 180 9.48 -3.53 19.97
C TYR A 180 10.98 -3.22 19.86
N GLY A 181 11.44 -2.15 20.52
CA GLY A 181 12.85 -1.78 20.59
C GLY A 181 13.30 -0.73 19.56
N TYR A 182 12.39 -0.26 18.70
CA TYR A 182 12.72 0.81 17.76
C TYR A 182 12.89 2.15 18.48
N GLU A 183 13.83 2.96 18.01
CA GLU A 183 14.12 4.29 18.50
C GLU A 183 13.82 5.35 17.43
N ASN A 184 13.84 6.63 17.83
CA ASN A 184 13.68 7.77 16.93
C ASN A 184 12.42 7.66 16.04
N PHE A 185 11.33 7.16 16.61
CA PHE A 185 10.06 7.05 15.89
C PHE A 185 9.54 8.44 15.53
N GLU A 186 9.25 8.64 14.25
CA GLU A 186 8.65 9.88 13.76
C GLU A 186 7.62 9.63 12.65
N ARG A 187 6.72 10.58 12.47
CA ARG A 187 5.76 10.64 11.38
C ARG A 187 5.99 11.90 10.57
N ARG A 188 5.96 11.76 9.25
CA ARG A 188 5.98 12.86 8.28
C ARG A 188 4.79 12.74 7.35
N ASP A 189 4.13 13.86 7.09
CA ASP A 189 2.97 13.92 6.20
C ASP A 189 3.32 14.74 4.96
N PHE A 190 2.95 14.20 3.79
CA PHE A 190 3.09 14.84 2.49
C PHE A 190 1.70 14.90 1.85
N TYR A 191 1.47 15.85 0.96
CA TYR A 191 0.12 16.11 0.46
C TYR A 191 0.08 16.03 -1.05
N GLY A 192 -1.05 15.59 -1.57
CA GLY A 192 -1.32 15.51 -2.99
C GLY A 192 -2.80 15.62 -3.29
N GLU A 193 -3.12 15.59 -4.57
CA GLU A 193 -4.48 15.61 -5.06
C GLU A 193 -4.61 14.64 -6.23
N ARG A 194 -5.69 13.86 -6.23
CA ARG A 194 -6.06 13.01 -7.36
C ARG A 194 -7.47 13.38 -7.81
N ARG A 195 -7.64 13.42 -9.13
CA ARG A 195 -8.94 13.67 -9.77
C ARG A 195 -9.34 12.45 -10.58
N PHE A 196 -10.62 12.09 -10.48
CA PHE A 196 -11.19 10.98 -11.23
C PHE A 196 -12.47 11.41 -11.91
N THR A 197 -12.66 10.97 -13.13
CA THR A 197 -13.97 10.87 -13.75
C THR A 197 -14.80 9.78 -13.09
N ALA A 198 -16.10 9.70 -13.37
CA ALA A 198 -16.98 8.66 -12.84
C ALA A 198 -16.46 7.24 -13.15
N ASP A 199 -15.99 7.00 -14.37
CA ASP A 199 -15.48 5.70 -14.80
C ASP A 199 -14.15 5.36 -14.12
N GLU A 200 -13.25 6.32 -13.96
CA GLU A 200 -11.98 6.14 -13.26
C GLU A 200 -12.20 5.91 -11.76
N TYR A 201 -13.14 6.63 -11.14
CA TYR A 201 -13.50 6.42 -9.74
C TYR A 201 -14.07 5.01 -9.51
N VAL A 202 -14.95 4.53 -10.37
CA VAL A 202 -15.44 3.14 -10.31
C VAL A 202 -14.29 2.14 -10.48
N ALA A 203 -13.40 2.38 -11.44
CA ALA A 203 -12.25 1.51 -11.66
C ALA A 203 -11.29 1.48 -10.46
N PHE A 204 -11.03 2.63 -9.84
CA PHE A 204 -10.28 2.74 -8.59
C PHE A 204 -11.01 2.03 -7.43
N SER A 205 -12.33 2.27 -7.28
CA SER A 205 -13.14 1.65 -6.24
C SER A 205 -13.14 0.11 -6.34
N LYS A 206 -13.13 -0.43 -7.55
CA LYS A 206 -12.99 -1.88 -7.81
C LYS A 206 -11.65 -2.48 -7.39
N THR A 207 -10.70 -1.67 -6.94
CA THR A 207 -9.42 -2.16 -6.38
C THR A 207 -9.41 -2.23 -4.85
N HIS A 208 -10.52 -1.89 -4.16
CA HIS A 208 -10.61 -2.03 -2.71
C HIS A 208 -11.01 -3.45 -2.33
N CYS A 209 -10.36 -3.99 -1.31
CA CYS A 209 -10.52 -5.38 -0.89
C CYS A 209 -11.96 -5.75 -0.50
N ASP A 210 -12.64 -4.86 0.20
CA ASP A 210 -14.02 -5.00 0.65
C ASP A 210 -15.04 -4.83 -0.50
N HIS A 211 -14.69 -4.06 -1.53
CA HIS A 211 -15.53 -3.92 -2.72
C HIS A 211 -15.46 -5.14 -3.64
N LEU A 212 -14.32 -5.84 -3.66
CA LEU A 212 -14.13 -7.04 -4.48
C LEU A 212 -15.02 -8.22 -4.05
N VAL A 213 -15.51 -8.19 -2.82
CA VAL A 213 -16.33 -9.28 -2.24
C VAL A 213 -17.81 -8.91 -2.13
N ILE A 214 -18.26 -7.87 -2.82
CA ILE A 214 -19.67 -7.53 -2.92
C ILE A 214 -20.34 -8.49 -3.92
N PRO A 215 -21.35 -9.31 -3.51
CA PRO A 215 -22.00 -10.24 -4.42
C PRO A 215 -23.05 -9.56 -5.31
N GLU A 216 -23.42 -10.23 -6.42
CA GLU A 216 -24.60 -9.83 -7.20
C GLU A 216 -25.89 -10.08 -6.40
N PRO A 217 -26.94 -9.25 -6.56
CA PRO A 217 -27.04 -8.09 -7.47
C PRO A 217 -26.51 -6.78 -6.88
N TYR A 218 -25.92 -6.80 -5.69
CA TYR A 218 -25.43 -5.61 -5.00
C TYR A 218 -24.20 -5.03 -5.69
N ASN A 219 -23.31 -5.87 -6.23
CA ASN A 219 -22.10 -5.43 -6.92
C ASN A 219 -22.41 -4.45 -8.07
N THR A 220 -23.26 -4.88 -9.03
CA THR A 220 -23.67 -4.02 -10.15
C THR A 220 -24.32 -2.72 -9.66
N LYS A 221 -25.28 -2.82 -8.71
CA LYS A 221 -25.98 -1.64 -8.18
C LYS A 221 -25.06 -0.67 -7.44
N PHE A 222 -24.08 -1.18 -6.70
CA PHE A 222 -23.11 -0.38 -5.98
C PHE A 222 -22.24 0.43 -6.94
N PHE A 223 -21.62 -0.20 -7.92
CA PHE A 223 -20.73 0.50 -8.86
C PHE A 223 -21.49 1.43 -9.81
N ASP A 224 -22.68 1.06 -10.27
CA ASP A 224 -23.55 1.95 -11.05
C ASP A 224 -24.00 3.15 -10.20
N GLY A 225 -24.31 2.94 -8.94
CA GLY A 225 -24.64 4.00 -8.00
C GLY A 225 -23.49 4.99 -7.80
N LEU A 226 -22.28 4.51 -7.58
CA LEU A 226 -21.08 5.36 -7.46
C LEU A 226 -20.86 6.17 -8.75
N ARG A 227 -20.94 5.50 -9.91
CA ARG A 227 -20.81 6.15 -11.21
C ARG A 227 -21.82 7.27 -11.40
N ASN A 228 -23.09 6.99 -11.12
CA ASN A 228 -24.18 7.95 -11.30
C ASN A 228 -24.05 9.14 -10.33
N ALA A 229 -23.62 8.92 -9.09
CA ALA A 229 -23.36 10.00 -8.13
C ALA A 229 -22.30 10.96 -8.68
N VAL A 230 -21.16 10.46 -9.18
CA VAL A 230 -20.10 11.33 -9.73
C VAL A 230 -20.56 12.05 -11.00
N LEU A 231 -21.33 11.37 -11.88
CA LEU A 231 -21.89 12.00 -13.09
C LEU A 231 -22.85 13.16 -12.76
N ALA A 232 -23.70 12.99 -11.73
CA ALA A 232 -24.64 14.02 -11.29
C ALA A 232 -23.95 15.28 -10.73
N HIS A 233 -22.70 15.15 -10.30
CA HIS A 233 -21.88 16.23 -9.75
C HIS A 233 -20.76 16.70 -10.71
N GLY A 234 -21.02 16.67 -12.03
CA GLY A 234 -20.10 17.22 -13.03
C GLY A 234 -18.98 16.28 -13.47
N ASN A 235 -19.16 14.97 -13.28
CA ASN A 235 -18.22 13.93 -13.71
C ASN A 235 -16.79 14.13 -13.18
N CYS A 236 -16.66 14.61 -11.94
CA CYS A 236 -15.37 14.80 -11.30
C CYS A 236 -15.49 14.59 -9.79
N ILE A 237 -14.64 13.73 -9.26
CA ILE A 237 -14.39 13.59 -7.81
C ILE A 237 -12.93 13.89 -7.52
N ILE A 238 -12.67 14.68 -6.49
CA ILE A 238 -11.33 15.13 -6.11
C ILE A 238 -11.00 14.54 -4.73
N PHE A 239 -9.88 13.83 -4.66
CA PHE A 239 -9.30 13.33 -3.42
C PHE A 239 -8.14 14.21 -3.00
N LYS A 240 -8.15 14.65 -1.75
CA LYS A 240 -6.98 15.20 -1.08
C LYS A 240 -6.27 14.06 -0.38
N ASP A 241 -5.08 13.74 -0.85
CA ASP A 241 -4.28 12.65 -0.31
C ASP A 241 -3.28 13.18 0.72
N THR A 242 -3.23 12.49 1.85
CA THR A 242 -2.12 12.60 2.80
C THR A 242 -1.28 11.34 2.66
N TYR A 243 -0.05 11.48 2.15
CA TYR A 243 0.93 10.41 2.12
C TYR A 243 1.67 10.42 3.45
N VAL A 244 1.41 9.41 4.25
CA VAL A 244 1.98 9.28 5.59
C VAL A 244 3.22 8.40 5.53
N LEU A 245 4.32 8.87 6.10
CA LEU A 245 5.57 8.15 6.26
C LEU A 245 5.90 8.05 7.75
N TYR A 246 5.90 6.83 8.26
CA TYR A 246 6.44 6.52 9.58
C TYR A 246 7.86 6.00 9.45
N LEU A 247 8.75 6.49 10.29
CA LEU A 247 10.17 6.15 10.32
C LEU A 247 10.58 5.74 11.73
N ALA A 248 11.43 4.73 11.81
CA ALA A 248 12.03 4.31 13.08
C ALA A 248 13.42 3.69 12.84
N LYS A 249 14.28 3.74 13.83
CA LYS A 249 15.63 3.15 13.83
C LYS A 249 15.70 1.91 14.72
N LYS A 250 16.51 0.95 14.28
CA LYS A 250 16.99 -0.12 15.17
C LYS A 250 18.19 0.35 15.96
#